data_b8b1f80c1e01aee5220b01057358f0c7
#
_entry.id   b8b1f80c1e01aee5220b01057358f0c7
#
_cell.length_a   1.000
_cell.length_b   1.000
_cell.length_c   1.000
_cell.angle_alpha   90.00
_cell.angle_beta   90.00
_cell.angle_gamma   90.00
#
_symmetry.space_group_name_H-M   'P 1'
#
loop_
_entity.id
_entity.type
_entity.pdbx_description
1 polymer ?
#
loop_
_entity_poly.entity_id
_entity_poly.type
_entity_poly.pdbx_seq_one_letter_code
_entity_poly.pdbx_strand_id
1 'polypeptide(L)'
;MSRVRLLRDGAVGRIILVRPERSNALDRQMADDLFAALAQFESDPLCRVIHLGGEGDDFCVGADIDALELSLDAGTDAHRADAEAIGRVLLAIRALMKPVVCAVRGRALSGGAGLATACDMVLAHEGAEFGYPEVRLGLVSAMEMTVLRRAVGEKHAADLLLTGRIVSAEEAERIGLVSRVVPAATFDEEVNATLEQVSLSPATSLALTKWLFYKLDALSFEDGIAAGVVTSVEARATEDFKAAVRRLTSRRPGNE
;
A
#
# COMPACT_ATOMS: atom_id res chain seq x y z
N MET A 1 -3.98 -22.11 -9.59
CA MET A 1 -2.60 -21.60 -9.28
C MET A 1 -2.75 -20.28 -8.54
N SER A 2 -1.86 -19.96 -7.60
CA SER A 2 -1.90 -18.69 -6.90
C SER A 2 -1.66 -17.53 -7.87
N ARG A 3 -2.36 -16.40 -7.64
CA ARG A 3 -2.25 -15.15 -8.40
C ARG A 3 -1.13 -14.26 -7.87
N VAL A 4 -0.52 -14.64 -6.75
CA VAL A 4 0.59 -13.93 -6.15
C VAL A 4 1.76 -14.87 -5.88
N ARG A 5 2.97 -14.34 -5.98
CA ARG A 5 4.20 -15.02 -5.58
C ARG A 5 4.79 -14.34 -4.36
N LEU A 6 5.15 -15.14 -3.37
CA LEU A 6 5.76 -14.69 -2.13
C LEU A 6 7.24 -15.02 -2.12
N LEU A 7 8.05 -14.03 -1.81
CA LEU A 7 9.48 -14.17 -1.62
C LEU A 7 9.85 -13.46 -0.31
N ARG A 8 10.87 -13.94 0.37
CA ARG A 8 11.47 -13.26 1.51
C ARG A 8 12.96 -13.04 1.26
N ASP A 9 13.38 -11.79 1.40
CA ASP A 9 14.77 -11.37 1.26
C ASP A 9 15.17 -10.63 2.54
N GLY A 10 15.86 -11.34 3.43
CA GLY A 10 16.19 -10.82 4.76
C GLY A 10 14.93 -10.40 5.54
N ALA A 11 14.83 -9.12 5.86
CA ALA A 11 13.71 -8.52 6.57
C ALA A 11 12.58 -8.00 5.65
N VAL A 12 12.70 -8.19 4.33
CA VAL A 12 11.71 -7.74 3.33
C VAL A 12 10.86 -8.92 2.89
N GLY A 13 9.54 -8.83 3.11
CA GLY A 13 8.55 -9.70 2.49
C GLY A 13 8.14 -9.13 1.12
N ARG A 14 8.16 -9.93 0.06
CA ARG A 14 7.74 -9.48 -1.27
C ARG A 14 6.49 -10.21 -1.72
N ILE A 15 5.46 -9.44 -2.07
CA ILE A 15 4.22 -9.91 -2.69
C ILE A 15 4.24 -9.40 -4.12
N ILE A 16 4.27 -10.31 -5.07
CA ILE A 16 4.32 -10.00 -6.51
C ILE A 16 3.07 -10.54 -7.18
N LEU A 17 2.30 -9.68 -7.82
CA LEU A 17 1.18 -10.08 -8.67
C LEU A 17 1.73 -10.81 -9.91
N VAL A 18 1.19 -11.99 -10.23
CA VAL A 18 1.78 -12.89 -11.25
C VAL A 18 0.75 -13.31 -12.31
N ARG A 19 0.02 -12.34 -12.85
CA ARG A 19 -0.88 -12.47 -14.01
C ARG A 19 -0.53 -11.49 -15.12
N PRO A 20 0.74 -11.41 -15.59
CA PRO A 20 1.16 -10.42 -16.57
C PRO A 20 0.38 -10.52 -17.88
N GLU A 21 -0.08 -11.70 -18.29
CA GLU A 21 -0.91 -11.94 -19.48
C GLU A 21 -2.29 -11.27 -19.41
N ARG A 22 -2.71 -10.84 -18.23
CA ARG A 22 -3.94 -10.09 -17.94
C ARG A 22 -3.63 -8.72 -17.31
N SER A 23 -2.42 -8.21 -17.48
CA SER A 23 -1.98 -6.96 -16.85
C SER A 23 -2.28 -6.94 -15.33
N ASN A 24 -2.13 -8.08 -14.68
CA ASN A 24 -2.40 -8.31 -13.25
C ASN A 24 -3.81 -7.90 -12.81
N ALA A 25 -4.81 -8.07 -13.69
CA ALA A 25 -6.19 -7.74 -13.37
C ALA A 25 -6.71 -8.51 -12.16
N LEU A 26 -7.50 -7.82 -11.34
CA LEU A 26 -8.06 -8.32 -10.09
C LEU A 26 -9.30 -9.16 -10.35
N ASP A 27 -9.24 -10.40 -9.93
CA ASP A 27 -10.39 -11.26 -9.70
C ASP A 27 -10.49 -11.60 -8.21
N ARG A 28 -11.54 -12.27 -7.80
CA ARG A 28 -11.73 -12.69 -6.41
C ARG A 28 -10.57 -13.54 -5.89
N GLN A 29 -10.04 -14.46 -6.71
CA GLN A 29 -8.89 -15.29 -6.34
C GLN A 29 -7.65 -14.42 -6.02
N MET A 30 -7.37 -13.39 -6.83
CA MET A 30 -6.26 -12.45 -6.57
C MET A 30 -6.46 -11.72 -5.24
N ALA A 31 -7.69 -11.28 -4.94
CA ALA A 31 -7.99 -10.61 -3.67
C ALA A 31 -7.80 -11.55 -2.47
N ASP A 32 -8.27 -12.80 -2.56
CA ASP A 32 -8.11 -13.78 -1.50
C ASP A 32 -6.62 -14.17 -1.31
N ASP A 33 -5.87 -14.36 -2.39
CA ASP A 33 -4.45 -14.65 -2.36
C ASP A 33 -3.64 -13.48 -1.75
N LEU A 34 -3.98 -12.22 -2.12
CA LEU A 34 -3.36 -11.03 -1.53
C LEU A 34 -3.62 -10.94 -0.03
N PHE A 35 -4.87 -11.14 0.40
CA PHE A 35 -5.22 -11.11 1.81
C PHE A 35 -4.43 -12.17 2.60
N ALA A 36 -4.35 -13.39 2.09
CA ALA A 36 -3.57 -14.47 2.70
C ALA A 36 -2.07 -14.14 2.76
N ALA A 37 -1.52 -13.56 1.70
CA ALA A 37 -0.12 -13.14 1.61
C ALA A 37 0.23 -12.07 2.65
N LEU A 38 -0.62 -11.06 2.80
CA LEU A 38 -0.47 -10.01 3.80
C LEU A 38 -0.49 -10.59 5.22
N ALA A 39 -1.44 -11.50 5.52
CA ALA A 39 -1.53 -12.17 6.81
C ALA A 39 -0.30 -13.05 7.11
N GLN A 40 0.24 -13.73 6.09
CA GLN A 40 1.45 -14.52 6.24
C GLN A 40 2.65 -13.66 6.62
N PHE A 41 2.89 -12.53 5.93
CA PHE A 41 3.99 -11.64 6.28
C PHE A 41 3.76 -10.89 7.59
N GLU A 42 2.50 -10.58 7.96
CA GLU A 42 2.21 -10.01 9.28
C GLU A 42 2.65 -10.94 10.41
N SER A 43 2.42 -12.25 10.27
CA SER A 43 2.80 -13.24 11.28
C SER A 43 4.28 -13.63 11.27
N ASP A 44 5.05 -13.28 10.23
CA ASP A 44 6.48 -13.60 10.15
C ASP A 44 7.32 -12.63 11.02
N PRO A 45 7.90 -13.07 12.14
CA PRO A 45 8.66 -12.18 13.04
C PRO A 45 9.95 -11.63 12.41
N LEU A 46 10.42 -12.21 11.31
CA LEU A 46 11.61 -11.76 10.61
C LEU A 46 11.28 -10.72 9.52
N CYS A 47 10.02 -10.59 9.11
CA CYS A 47 9.58 -9.60 8.15
C CYS A 47 9.34 -8.26 8.87
N ARG A 48 9.93 -7.17 8.38
CA ARG A 48 9.80 -5.81 8.91
C ARG A 48 9.11 -4.84 7.97
N VAL A 49 9.16 -5.11 6.68
CA VAL A 49 8.54 -4.31 5.63
C VAL A 49 8.03 -5.22 4.52
N ILE A 50 6.91 -4.87 3.94
CA ILE A 50 6.30 -5.61 2.84
C ILE A 50 6.44 -4.79 1.56
N HIS A 51 6.97 -5.41 0.51
CA HIS A 51 6.96 -4.89 -0.84
C HIS A 51 5.76 -5.45 -1.60
N LEU A 52 4.99 -4.60 -2.27
CA LEU A 52 3.94 -4.99 -3.20
C LEU A 52 4.32 -4.52 -4.60
N GLY A 53 4.39 -5.44 -5.56
CA GLY A 53 4.74 -5.17 -6.96
C GLY A 53 3.98 -6.06 -7.93
N GLY A 54 4.10 -5.79 -9.23
CA GLY A 54 3.53 -6.60 -10.32
C GLY A 54 4.63 -7.15 -11.24
N GLU A 55 4.41 -8.35 -11.77
CA GLU A 55 5.24 -8.93 -12.83
C GLU A 55 4.73 -8.45 -14.19
N GLY A 56 5.65 -8.28 -15.16
CA GLY A 56 5.34 -7.79 -16.51
C GLY A 56 5.35 -6.27 -16.61
N ASP A 57 4.61 -5.76 -17.60
CA ASP A 57 4.64 -4.34 -17.97
C ASP A 57 3.77 -3.46 -17.08
N ASP A 58 2.71 -4.02 -16.48
CA ASP A 58 1.74 -3.29 -15.67
C ASP A 58 1.76 -3.75 -14.20
N PHE A 59 1.58 -2.82 -13.28
CA PHE A 59 1.34 -3.16 -11.89
C PHE A 59 0.01 -3.91 -11.73
N CYS A 60 -1.10 -3.26 -12.06
CA CYS A 60 -2.44 -3.84 -12.00
C CYS A 60 -3.47 -2.91 -12.67
N VAL A 61 -4.21 -3.40 -13.64
CA VAL A 61 -5.19 -2.59 -14.39
C VAL A 61 -6.61 -2.59 -13.79
N GLY A 62 -6.76 -3.16 -12.59
CA GLY A 62 -8.05 -3.21 -11.90
C GLY A 62 -8.86 -4.45 -12.24
N ALA A 63 -10.19 -4.33 -12.24
CA ALA A 63 -11.09 -5.46 -12.38
C ALA A 63 -10.83 -6.29 -13.65
N ASP A 64 -10.83 -7.60 -13.51
CA ASP A 64 -10.75 -8.53 -14.63
C ASP A 64 -12.06 -8.48 -15.42
N ILE A 65 -11.96 -8.11 -16.71
CA ILE A 65 -13.13 -7.92 -17.59
C ILE A 65 -13.88 -9.25 -17.78
N ASP A 66 -13.18 -10.37 -17.90
CA ASP A 66 -13.84 -11.68 -18.05
C ASP A 66 -14.62 -12.04 -16.75
N ALA A 67 -14.07 -11.67 -15.59
CA ALA A 67 -14.79 -11.86 -14.32
C ALA A 67 -16.02 -10.94 -14.21
N LEU A 68 -15.91 -9.69 -14.71
CA LEU A 68 -17.06 -8.78 -14.78
C LEU A 68 -18.14 -9.32 -15.73
N GLU A 69 -17.77 -9.83 -16.91
CA GLU A 69 -18.71 -10.43 -17.86
C GLU A 69 -19.45 -11.62 -17.24
N LEU A 70 -18.72 -12.53 -16.57
CA LEU A 70 -19.31 -13.67 -15.87
C LEU A 70 -20.24 -13.27 -14.71
N SER A 71 -20.06 -12.06 -14.19
CA SER A 71 -20.89 -11.55 -13.08
C SER A 71 -22.16 -10.83 -13.53
N LEU A 72 -22.38 -10.58 -14.84
CA LEU A 72 -23.52 -9.80 -15.32
C LEU A 72 -24.89 -10.34 -14.86
N ASP A 73 -25.03 -11.67 -14.81
CA ASP A 73 -26.24 -12.34 -14.37
C ASP A 73 -26.15 -12.82 -12.90
N ALA A 74 -25.11 -12.43 -12.17
CA ALA A 74 -24.92 -12.81 -10.78
C ALA A 74 -25.89 -12.04 -9.85
N GLY A 75 -26.30 -12.67 -8.78
CA GLY A 75 -27.16 -12.04 -7.78
C GLY A 75 -26.38 -11.06 -6.88
N THR A 76 -27.12 -10.19 -6.19
CA THR A 76 -26.59 -9.18 -5.28
C THR A 76 -25.58 -9.73 -4.25
N ASP A 77 -25.78 -10.94 -3.76
CA ASP A 77 -24.90 -11.55 -2.76
C ASP A 77 -23.52 -11.90 -3.37
N ALA A 78 -23.47 -12.32 -4.63
CA ALA A 78 -22.20 -12.57 -5.33
C ALA A 78 -21.43 -11.25 -5.54
N HIS A 79 -22.10 -10.19 -6.02
CA HIS A 79 -21.49 -8.86 -6.16
C HIS A 79 -20.97 -8.30 -4.83
N ARG A 80 -21.75 -8.50 -3.75
CA ARG A 80 -21.33 -8.12 -2.41
C ARG A 80 -20.06 -8.85 -1.99
N ALA A 81 -20.01 -10.16 -2.19
CA ALA A 81 -18.87 -10.98 -1.80
C ALA A 81 -17.59 -10.61 -2.56
N ASP A 82 -17.70 -10.23 -3.85
CA ASP A 82 -16.56 -9.75 -4.64
C ASP A 82 -16.07 -8.37 -4.15
N ALA A 83 -16.99 -7.44 -3.89
CA ALA A 83 -16.64 -6.14 -3.33
C ALA A 83 -16.00 -6.25 -1.93
N GLU A 84 -16.54 -7.11 -1.07
CA GLU A 84 -15.98 -7.38 0.26
C GLU A 84 -14.58 -7.99 0.20
N ALA A 85 -14.28 -8.83 -0.82
CA ALA A 85 -12.94 -9.39 -1.00
C ALA A 85 -11.91 -8.29 -1.26
N ILE A 86 -12.20 -7.35 -2.17
CA ILE A 86 -11.32 -6.19 -2.43
C ILE A 86 -11.23 -5.29 -1.21
N GLY A 87 -12.37 -4.95 -0.58
CA GLY A 87 -12.41 -4.11 0.63
C GLY A 87 -11.56 -4.68 1.76
N ARG A 88 -11.57 -6.01 1.97
CA ARG A 88 -10.72 -6.68 2.98
C ARG A 88 -9.23 -6.48 2.71
N VAL A 89 -8.79 -6.51 1.46
CA VAL A 89 -7.37 -6.29 1.11
C VAL A 89 -6.97 -4.86 1.45
N LEU A 90 -7.76 -3.85 1.06
CA LEU A 90 -7.47 -2.44 1.36
C LEU A 90 -7.41 -2.20 2.87
N LEU A 91 -8.36 -2.77 3.62
CA LEU A 91 -8.36 -2.69 5.09
C LEU A 91 -7.16 -3.40 5.70
N ALA A 92 -6.79 -4.59 5.19
CA ALA A 92 -5.64 -5.34 5.68
C ALA A 92 -4.34 -4.54 5.50
N ILE A 93 -4.09 -3.95 4.32
CA ILE A 93 -2.90 -3.13 4.05
C ILE A 93 -2.77 -2.02 5.10
N ARG A 94 -3.86 -1.33 5.42
CA ARG A 94 -3.88 -0.23 6.40
C ARG A 94 -3.75 -0.71 7.85
N ALA A 95 -4.30 -1.89 8.18
CA ALA A 95 -4.32 -2.44 9.53
C ALA A 95 -3.03 -3.15 9.94
N LEU A 96 -2.20 -3.59 8.98
CA LEU A 96 -0.91 -4.23 9.26
C LEU A 96 -0.03 -3.34 10.13
N MET A 97 0.68 -3.95 11.08
CA MET A 97 1.69 -3.26 11.88
C MET A 97 3.02 -3.08 11.13
N LYS A 98 3.17 -3.70 9.97
CA LYS A 98 4.34 -3.59 9.10
C LYS A 98 4.08 -2.62 7.96
N PRO A 99 5.03 -1.71 7.64
CA PRO A 99 4.93 -0.85 6.48
C PRO A 99 4.79 -1.66 5.19
N VAL A 100 3.96 -1.16 4.28
CA VAL A 100 3.78 -1.69 2.92
C VAL A 100 4.25 -0.65 1.92
N VAL A 101 5.27 -0.98 1.14
CA VAL A 101 5.83 -0.14 0.07
C VAL A 101 5.40 -0.73 -1.26
N CYS A 102 4.64 0.04 -2.04
CA CYS A 102 4.21 -0.34 -3.38
C CYS A 102 5.20 0.18 -4.42
N ALA A 103 5.61 -0.69 -5.35
CA ALA A 103 6.41 -0.32 -6.52
C ALA A 103 5.56 -0.46 -7.78
N VAL A 104 5.29 0.65 -8.46
CA VAL A 104 4.40 0.70 -9.62
C VAL A 104 5.20 0.91 -10.89
N ARG A 105 5.15 -0.08 -11.80
CA ARG A 105 5.56 0.05 -13.21
C ARG A 105 4.31 0.02 -14.08
N GLY A 106 4.34 0.72 -15.22
CA GLY A 106 3.22 0.77 -16.15
C GLY A 106 1.94 1.25 -15.46
N ARG A 107 0.84 0.58 -15.70
CA ARG A 107 -0.48 1.05 -15.29
C ARG A 107 -0.89 0.54 -13.91
N ALA A 108 -1.39 1.45 -13.09
CA ALA A 108 -2.14 1.19 -11.87
C ALA A 108 -3.52 1.84 -12.04
N LEU A 109 -4.53 1.06 -12.39
CA LEU A 109 -5.86 1.57 -12.71
C LEU A 109 -6.92 0.92 -11.82
N SER A 110 -8.04 1.64 -11.58
CA SER A 110 -9.19 1.07 -10.88
C SER A 110 -8.80 0.49 -9.50
N GLY A 111 -9.20 -0.74 -9.20
CA GLY A 111 -8.77 -1.46 -8.00
C GLY A 111 -7.26 -1.58 -7.83
N GLY A 112 -6.48 -1.61 -8.93
CA GLY A 112 -5.02 -1.58 -8.90
C GLY A 112 -4.47 -0.25 -8.37
N ALA A 113 -5.04 0.88 -8.80
CA ALA A 113 -4.73 2.19 -8.23
C ALA A 113 -5.15 2.25 -6.75
N GLY A 114 -6.28 1.63 -6.41
CA GLY A 114 -6.74 1.49 -5.02
C GLY A 114 -5.76 0.73 -4.15
N LEU A 115 -5.23 -0.41 -4.64
CA LEU A 115 -4.19 -1.18 -3.93
C LEU A 115 -2.93 -0.34 -3.68
N ALA A 116 -2.43 0.35 -4.71
CA ALA A 116 -1.27 1.24 -4.58
C ALA A 116 -1.54 2.35 -3.56
N THR A 117 -2.70 3.02 -3.66
CA THR A 117 -3.09 4.13 -2.76
C THR A 117 -3.30 3.69 -1.31
N ALA A 118 -3.67 2.42 -1.09
CA ALA A 118 -3.82 1.89 0.27
C ALA A 118 -2.47 1.63 0.96
N CYS A 119 -1.38 1.47 0.20
CA CYS A 119 -0.04 1.26 0.74
C CYS A 119 0.49 2.51 1.46
N ASP A 120 1.46 2.32 2.36
CA ASP A 120 2.04 3.41 3.15
C ASP A 120 2.94 4.33 2.31
N MET A 121 3.60 3.75 1.32
CA MET A 121 4.46 4.47 0.37
C MET A 121 4.25 3.90 -1.03
N VAL A 122 4.28 4.78 -2.03
CA VAL A 122 4.20 4.41 -3.45
C VAL A 122 5.42 4.98 -4.17
N LEU A 123 6.24 4.10 -4.72
CA LEU A 123 7.34 4.44 -5.62
C LEU A 123 6.86 4.15 -7.05
N ALA A 124 6.81 5.17 -7.88
CA ALA A 124 6.36 5.05 -9.26
C ALA A 124 7.54 5.13 -10.23
N HIS A 125 7.61 4.19 -11.16
CA HIS A 125 8.45 4.34 -12.36
C HIS A 125 8.02 5.59 -13.13
N GLU A 126 8.95 6.35 -13.71
CA GLU A 126 8.66 7.62 -14.42
C GLU A 126 7.62 7.48 -15.53
N GLY A 127 7.52 6.31 -16.15
CA GLY A 127 6.50 6.00 -17.17
C GLY A 127 5.21 5.39 -16.59
N ALA A 128 5.00 5.41 -15.28
CA ALA A 128 3.79 4.84 -14.69
C ALA A 128 2.57 5.75 -14.87
N GLU A 129 1.40 5.12 -14.94
CA GLU A 129 0.11 5.79 -15.11
C GLU A 129 -0.87 5.35 -14.02
N PHE A 130 -1.67 6.30 -13.54
CA PHE A 130 -2.65 6.07 -12.47
C PHE A 130 -4.04 6.58 -12.89
N GLY A 131 -5.10 5.91 -12.45
CA GLY A 131 -6.45 6.38 -12.74
C GLY A 131 -7.55 5.52 -12.15
N TYR A 132 -8.76 6.10 -12.13
CA TYR A 132 -9.99 5.50 -11.62
C TYR A 132 -11.09 5.61 -12.67
N PRO A 133 -10.98 4.85 -13.79
CA PRO A 133 -11.85 5.03 -14.96
C PRO A 133 -13.24 4.38 -14.84
N GLU A 134 -13.62 3.81 -13.70
CA GLU A 134 -14.85 3.05 -13.46
C GLU A 134 -16.10 3.79 -13.91
N VAL A 135 -16.16 5.12 -13.71
CA VAL A 135 -17.30 5.95 -14.10
C VAL A 135 -17.61 5.86 -15.61
N ARG A 136 -16.59 5.61 -16.44
CA ARG A 136 -16.77 5.44 -17.90
C ARG A 136 -17.45 4.12 -18.28
N LEU A 137 -17.44 3.16 -17.36
CA LEU A 137 -18.09 1.85 -17.52
C LEU A 137 -19.43 1.77 -16.78
N GLY A 138 -19.89 2.88 -16.18
CA GLY A 138 -21.10 2.87 -15.32
C GLY A 138 -20.87 2.23 -13.95
N LEU A 139 -19.61 2.03 -13.55
CA LEU A 139 -19.22 1.54 -12.23
C LEU A 139 -18.79 2.70 -11.31
N VAL A 140 -18.55 2.37 -10.05
CA VAL A 140 -18.10 3.31 -9.03
C VAL A 140 -16.85 2.75 -8.35
N SER A 141 -15.78 3.54 -8.26
CA SER A 141 -14.58 3.23 -7.46
C SER A 141 -14.91 3.32 -5.96
N ALA A 142 -15.81 2.45 -5.48
CA ALA A 142 -16.49 2.63 -4.20
C ALA A 142 -15.56 2.50 -2.98
N MET A 143 -14.78 1.42 -2.93
CA MET A 143 -13.83 1.19 -1.84
C MET A 143 -12.58 2.06 -1.99
N GLU A 144 -12.10 2.19 -3.23
CA GLU A 144 -10.88 2.92 -3.59
C GLU A 144 -10.99 4.42 -3.29
N MET A 145 -12.18 5.03 -3.46
CA MET A 145 -12.37 6.46 -3.14
C MET A 145 -12.14 6.77 -1.67
N THR A 146 -12.32 5.77 -0.79
CA THR A 146 -12.09 5.94 0.66
C THR A 146 -10.61 6.20 0.96
N VAL A 147 -9.69 5.51 0.28
CA VAL A 147 -8.25 5.73 0.42
C VAL A 147 -7.76 6.90 -0.45
N LEU A 148 -8.29 7.04 -1.67
CA LEU A 148 -7.92 8.11 -2.60
C LEU A 148 -8.19 9.49 -2.00
N ARG A 149 -9.40 9.74 -1.47
CA ARG A 149 -9.78 11.02 -0.89
C ARG A 149 -8.85 11.46 0.26
N ARG A 150 -8.37 10.49 1.04
CA ARG A 150 -7.41 10.75 2.12
C ARG A 150 -6.01 11.07 1.60
N ALA A 151 -5.60 10.43 0.53
CA ALA A 151 -4.27 10.63 -0.05
C ALA A 151 -4.16 11.99 -0.77
N VAL A 152 -5.12 12.32 -1.65
CA VAL A 152 -5.01 13.48 -2.56
C VAL A 152 -5.93 14.64 -2.20
N GLY A 153 -6.78 14.49 -1.19
CA GLY A 153 -7.80 15.48 -0.82
C GLY A 153 -9.01 15.50 -1.77
N GLU A 154 -10.05 16.25 -1.38
CA GLU A 154 -11.37 16.18 -2.03
C GLU A 154 -11.37 16.59 -3.50
N LYS A 155 -10.64 17.66 -3.86
CA LYS A 155 -10.70 18.22 -5.22
C LYS A 155 -10.03 17.32 -6.24
N HIS A 156 -8.84 16.83 -5.94
CA HIS A 156 -8.14 15.90 -6.82
C HIS A 156 -8.84 14.55 -6.90
N ALA A 157 -9.37 14.05 -5.77
CA ALA A 157 -10.16 12.82 -5.77
C ALA A 157 -11.42 12.95 -6.64
N ALA A 158 -12.19 14.05 -6.50
CA ALA A 158 -13.38 14.30 -7.31
C ALA A 158 -13.06 14.41 -8.80
N ASP A 159 -11.97 15.10 -9.15
CA ASP A 159 -11.53 15.21 -10.54
C ASP A 159 -11.21 13.83 -11.13
N LEU A 160 -10.39 13.02 -10.47
CA LEU A 160 -10.04 11.68 -10.95
C LEU A 160 -11.25 10.76 -11.06
N LEU A 161 -12.11 10.74 -10.04
CA LEU A 161 -13.26 9.83 -9.96
C LEU A 161 -14.39 10.21 -10.94
N LEU A 162 -14.68 11.50 -11.09
CA LEU A 162 -15.80 11.96 -11.92
C LEU A 162 -15.45 12.05 -13.41
N THR A 163 -14.18 12.30 -13.74
CA THR A 163 -13.72 12.32 -15.13
C THR A 163 -13.23 10.96 -15.62
N GLY A 164 -12.78 10.10 -14.69
CA GLY A 164 -12.12 8.84 -15.00
C GLY A 164 -10.82 9.03 -15.78
N ARG A 165 -10.21 10.23 -15.75
CA ARG A 165 -8.96 10.50 -16.45
C ARG A 165 -7.79 9.74 -15.85
N ILE A 166 -6.81 9.48 -16.69
CA ILE A 166 -5.54 8.87 -16.30
C ILE A 166 -4.53 10.01 -16.12
N VAL A 167 -3.65 9.87 -15.13
CA VAL A 167 -2.59 10.82 -14.80
C VAL A 167 -1.22 10.15 -14.90
N SER A 168 -0.20 10.94 -15.26
CA SER A 168 1.19 10.49 -15.25
C SER A 168 1.72 10.30 -13.82
N ALA A 169 2.86 9.64 -13.70
CA ALA A 169 3.57 9.48 -12.43
C ALA A 169 3.88 10.84 -11.77
N GLU A 170 4.34 11.84 -12.56
CA GLU A 170 4.67 13.17 -12.04
C GLU A 170 3.43 13.92 -11.56
N GLU A 171 2.30 13.80 -12.26
CA GLU A 171 1.06 14.39 -11.77
C GLU A 171 0.59 13.69 -10.50
N ALA A 172 0.68 12.36 -10.45
CA ALA A 172 0.33 11.57 -9.29
C ALA A 172 1.18 11.92 -8.05
N GLU A 173 2.49 12.17 -8.22
CA GLU A 173 3.37 12.68 -7.16
C GLU A 173 2.95 14.07 -6.71
N ARG A 174 2.72 14.99 -7.65
CA ARG A 174 2.34 16.39 -7.36
C ARG A 174 1.05 16.49 -6.55
N ILE A 175 0.09 15.59 -6.77
CA ILE A 175 -1.19 15.58 -6.04
C ILE A 175 -1.17 14.74 -4.76
N GLY A 176 -0.06 14.05 -4.46
CA GLY A 176 0.11 13.24 -3.25
C GLY A 176 -0.36 11.79 -3.36
N LEU A 177 -0.67 11.31 -4.56
CA LEU A 177 -1.00 9.90 -4.81
C LEU A 177 0.23 8.99 -4.78
N VAL A 178 1.36 9.49 -5.24
CA VAL A 178 2.66 8.84 -5.29
C VAL A 178 3.61 9.54 -4.32
N SER A 179 4.41 8.76 -3.60
CA SER A 179 5.40 9.29 -2.65
C SER A 179 6.66 9.81 -3.35
N ARG A 180 7.04 9.16 -4.45
CA ARG A 180 8.21 9.52 -5.25
C ARG A 180 8.16 8.91 -6.64
N VAL A 181 8.48 9.71 -7.66
CA VAL A 181 8.76 9.23 -9.02
C VAL A 181 10.24 8.86 -9.13
N VAL A 182 10.53 7.74 -9.74
CA VAL A 182 11.89 7.19 -9.88
C VAL A 182 12.20 6.97 -11.36
N PRO A 183 13.37 7.45 -11.84
CA PRO A 183 13.81 7.21 -13.22
C PRO A 183 13.89 5.73 -13.56
N ALA A 184 13.61 5.38 -14.82
CA ALA A 184 13.64 4.00 -15.30
C ALA A 184 14.96 3.29 -15.01
N ALA A 185 16.09 4.00 -15.18
CA ALA A 185 17.43 3.43 -15.05
C ALA A 185 17.78 2.99 -13.62
N THR A 186 17.17 3.60 -12.59
CA THR A 186 17.47 3.36 -11.18
C THR A 186 16.29 2.79 -10.39
N PHE A 187 15.18 2.45 -11.05
CA PHE A 187 13.93 2.12 -10.38
C PHE A 187 14.08 0.96 -9.38
N ASP A 188 14.64 -0.17 -9.80
CA ASP A 188 14.78 -1.33 -8.92
C ASP A 188 15.76 -1.08 -7.78
N GLU A 189 16.83 -0.33 -8.04
CA GLU A 189 17.82 0.05 -7.04
C GLU A 189 17.19 0.94 -5.96
N GLU A 190 16.45 1.98 -6.36
CA GLU A 190 15.77 2.90 -5.45
C GLU A 190 14.65 2.23 -4.62
N VAL A 191 13.89 1.29 -5.25
CA VAL A 191 12.91 0.47 -4.52
C VAL A 191 13.61 -0.37 -3.46
N ASN A 192 14.68 -1.07 -3.81
CA ASN A 192 15.44 -1.89 -2.87
C ASN A 192 16.08 -1.07 -1.76
N ALA A 193 16.68 0.08 -2.08
CA ALA A 193 17.27 0.99 -1.09
C ALA A 193 16.21 1.52 -0.12
N THR A 194 15.01 1.85 -0.60
CA THR A 194 13.89 2.29 0.26
C THR A 194 13.44 1.17 1.20
N LEU A 195 13.27 -0.05 0.68
CA LEU A 195 12.88 -1.22 1.49
C LEU A 195 13.94 -1.53 2.56
N GLU A 196 15.22 -1.49 2.19
CA GLU A 196 16.33 -1.68 3.12
C GLU A 196 16.32 -0.60 4.21
N GLN A 197 16.22 0.68 3.83
CA GLN A 197 16.18 1.80 4.77
C GLN A 197 15.05 1.63 5.79
N VAL A 198 13.84 1.27 5.35
CA VAL A 198 12.71 1.03 6.25
C VAL A 198 12.99 -0.16 7.16
N SER A 199 13.53 -1.26 6.61
CA SER A 199 13.79 -2.50 7.35
C SER A 199 14.86 -2.37 8.46
N LEU A 200 15.74 -1.37 8.35
CA LEU A 200 16.75 -1.06 9.38
C LEU A 200 16.15 -0.42 10.65
N SER A 201 14.95 0.13 10.54
CA SER A 201 14.27 0.71 11.70
C SER A 201 13.74 -0.38 12.65
N PRO A 202 13.69 -0.11 13.97
CA PRO A 202 13.11 -1.05 14.92
C PRO A 202 11.66 -1.40 14.61
N ALA A 203 11.31 -2.69 14.66
CA ALA A 203 9.99 -3.17 14.30
C ALA A 203 8.87 -2.52 15.13
N THR A 204 9.07 -2.36 16.43
CA THR A 204 8.12 -1.72 17.34
C THR A 204 7.88 -0.25 17.00
N SER A 205 8.91 0.48 16.61
CA SER A 205 8.79 1.89 16.19
C SER A 205 8.01 2.02 14.89
N LEU A 206 8.29 1.15 13.91
CA LEU A 206 7.53 1.12 12.64
C LEU A 206 6.05 0.82 12.91
N ALA A 207 5.77 -0.20 13.70
CA ALA A 207 4.43 -0.62 14.06
C ALA A 207 3.63 0.49 14.75
N LEU A 208 4.18 1.09 15.79
CA LEU A 208 3.53 2.18 16.54
C LEU A 208 3.33 3.42 15.68
N THR A 209 4.30 3.75 14.82
CA THR A 209 4.19 4.89 13.91
C THR A 209 3.07 4.68 12.92
N LYS A 210 3.00 3.53 12.24
CA LYS A 210 1.95 3.23 11.27
C LYS A 210 0.58 3.17 11.93
N TRP A 211 0.47 2.48 13.07
CA TRP A 211 -0.78 2.37 13.81
C TRP A 211 -1.33 3.74 14.21
N LEU A 212 -0.49 4.60 14.82
CA LEU A 212 -0.92 5.94 15.22
C LEU A 212 -1.30 6.78 14.01
N PHE A 213 -0.49 6.75 12.93
CA PHE A 213 -0.73 7.51 11.72
C PHE A 213 -2.14 7.30 11.17
N TYR A 214 -2.59 6.05 11.04
CA TYR A 214 -3.94 5.76 10.53
C TYR A 214 -5.04 5.93 11.59
N LYS A 215 -4.71 5.77 12.86
CA LYS A 215 -5.66 6.02 13.94
C LYS A 215 -6.09 7.50 13.99
N LEU A 216 -5.21 8.42 13.64
CA LEU A 216 -5.50 9.86 13.62
C LEU A 216 -6.63 10.23 12.64
N ASP A 217 -6.90 9.43 11.62
CA ASP A 217 -8.00 9.66 10.66
C ASP A 217 -9.39 9.74 11.30
N ALA A 218 -9.57 9.12 12.47
CA ALA A 218 -10.84 9.01 13.19
C ALA A 218 -10.91 9.85 14.48
N LEU A 219 -9.86 10.61 14.80
CA LEU A 219 -9.76 11.36 16.04
C LEU A 219 -9.92 12.86 15.83
N SER A 220 -10.42 13.56 16.85
CA SER A 220 -10.29 15.01 16.95
C SER A 220 -8.82 15.41 17.11
N PHE A 221 -8.50 16.70 16.92
CA PHE A 221 -7.13 17.17 17.11
C PHE A 221 -6.62 16.89 18.54
N GLU A 222 -7.47 17.19 19.53
CA GLU A 222 -7.17 17.00 20.95
C GLU A 222 -6.98 15.52 21.30
N ASP A 223 -7.87 14.64 20.82
CA ASP A 223 -7.76 13.19 21.02
C ASP A 223 -6.53 12.62 20.29
N GLY A 224 -6.20 13.18 19.13
CA GLY A 224 -4.98 12.83 18.38
C GLY A 224 -3.71 13.13 19.17
N ILE A 225 -3.63 14.32 19.80
CA ILE A 225 -2.51 14.67 20.69
C ILE A 225 -2.47 13.72 21.90
N ALA A 226 -3.62 13.44 22.51
CA ALA A 226 -3.68 12.51 23.65
C ALA A 226 -3.19 11.08 23.25
N ALA A 227 -3.63 10.57 22.09
CA ALA A 227 -3.15 9.31 21.56
C ALA A 227 -1.63 9.33 21.29
N GLY A 228 -1.11 10.45 20.77
CA GLY A 228 0.32 10.67 20.56
C GLY A 228 1.12 10.60 21.86
N VAL A 229 0.63 11.20 22.95
CA VAL A 229 1.26 11.11 24.29
C VAL A 229 1.35 9.66 24.75
N VAL A 230 0.24 8.90 24.67
CA VAL A 230 0.21 7.48 25.06
C VAL A 230 1.22 6.68 24.24
N THR A 231 1.18 6.81 22.92
CA THR A 231 2.10 6.09 22.02
C THR A 231 3.57 6.45 22.28
N SER A 232 3.87 7.72 22.59
CA SER A 232 5.23 8.16 22.95
C SER A 232 5.72 7.49 24.24
N VAL A 233 4.86 7.31 25.23
CA VAL A 233 5.20 6.60 26.47
C VAL A 233 5.45 5.12 26.20
N GLU A 234 4.58 4.47 25.42
CA GLU A 234 4.74 3.08 25.00
C GLU A 234 6.06 2.86 24.25
N ALA A 235 6.38 3.71 23.28
CA ALA A 235 7.62 3.64 22.51
C ALA A 235 8.86 3.72 23.41
N ARG A 236 8.86 4.60 24.41
CA ARG A 236 9.97 4.74 25.37
C ARG A 236 10.14 3.55 26.31
N ALA A 237 9.10 2.78 26.53
CA ALA A 237 9.14 1.57 27.36
C ALA A 237 9.78 0.38 26.63
N THR A 238 9.92 0.44 25.28
CA THR A 238 10.44 -0.67 24.47
C THR A 238 11.95 -0.88 24.66
N GLU A 239 12.41 -2.13 24.53
CA GLU A 239 13.84 -2.42 24.57
C GLU A 239 14.59 -1.84 23.36
N ASP A 240 13.92 -1.72 22.20
CA ASP A 240 14.45 -1.09 20.99
C ASP A 240 14.88 0.37 21.27
N PHE A 241 14.00 1.15 21.91
CA PHE A 241 14.31 2.54 22.30
C PHE A 241 15.47 2.61 23.29
N LYS A 242 15.42 1.80 24.35
CA LYS A 242 16.46 1.77 25.36
C LYS A 242 17.84 1.41 24.77
N ALA A 243 17.88 0.40 23.89
CA ALA A 243 19.10 -0.01 23.20
C ALA A 243 19.63 1.09 22.27
N ALA A 244 18.74 1.78 21.53
CA ALA A 244 19.11 2.89 20.66
C ALA A 244 19.72 4.05 21.46
N VAL A 245 19.10 4.45 22.58
CA VAL A 245 19.61 5.53 23.45
C VAL A 245 20.98 5.16 24.04
N ARG A 246 21.16 3.92 24.55
CA ARG A 246 22.44 3.44 25.07
C ARG A 246 23.56 3.53 24.02
N ARG A 247 23.28 3.14 22.77
CA ARG A 247 24.22 3.26 21.62
C ARG A 247 24.61 4.71 21.33
N LEU A 248 23.65 5.63 21.39
CA LEU A 248 23.90 7.06 21.14
C LEU A 248 24.74 7.68 22.27
N THR A 249 24.48 7.31 23.52
CA THR A 249 25.22 7.83 24.67
C THR A 249 26.64 7.27 24.76
N SER A 250 26.88 6.02 24.39
CA SER A 250 28.21 5.42 24.35
C SER A 250 29.13 5.98 23.27
N ARG A 251 28.59 6.66 22.24
CA ARG A 251 29.36 7.30 21.17
C ARG A 251 29.69 8.77 21.45
N ARG A 252 29.28 9.34 22.58
CA ARG A 252 29.64 10.72 22.93
C ARG A 252 31.14 10.79 23.29
N PRO A 253 31.93 11.67 22.62
CA PRO A 253 33.31 11.91 23.03
C PRO A 253 33.31 12.49 24.45
N GLY A 254 33.96 11.81 25.41
CA GLY A 254 34.11 12.26 26.78
C GLY A 254 33.68 11.29 27.88
N ASN A 255 33.37 10.03 27.55
CA ASN A 255 33.17 8.95 28.54
C ASN A 255 34.33 7.92 28.49
N GLU A 256 35.57 8.40 28.49
CA GLU A 256 36.76 7.63 28.82
C GLU A 256 37.20 7.97 30.27
#